data_0d7a05b76ed5849c4b1e83a906d5356d
#
_entry.id   0d7a05b76ed5849c4b1e83a906d5356d
#
_cell.length_a   1.000
_cell.length_b   1.000
_cell.length_c   1.000
_cell.angle_alpha   90.00
_cell.angle_beta   90.00
_cell.angle_gamma   90.00
#
_symmetry.space_group_name_H-M   'P 1'
#
loop_
_entity.id
_entity.type
_entity.pdbx_description
1 polymer ?
#
loop_
_entity_poly.entity_id
_entity_poly.type
_entity_poly.pdbx_seq_one_letter_code
_entity_poly.pdbx_strand_id
1 'polypeptide(L)'
;MEPELFQQEPTSKTQVIASSGPFQIEFIEYAGSDDYQTLIQISESLVEEYGPAAKLTPNTIQTYFNRDGCLPFIARHQGDIIGYMIGVPLDMLDKEPWARLDINFGKHNTIYTYAFVVQKQYKGNGYAKMLKRVYLN
;
A
#
# COMPACT_ATOMS: atom_id res chain seq x y z
N MET A 1 -13.92 -25.92 -9.91
CA MET A 1 -13.64 -25.25 -10.15
C MET A 1 -13.01 -24.37 -10.18
N GLU A 2 -12.62 -23.95 -10.29
CA GLU A 2 -11.94 -22.97 -10.51
C GLU A 2 -12.04 -21.74 -9.80
N PRO A 3 -12.63 -21.45 -8.64
CA PRO A 3 -12.66 -20.16 -7.96
C PRO A 3 -11.29 -19.62 -7.65
N GLU A 4 -10.40 -20.48 -7.29
CA GLU A 4 -9.06 -19.99 -6.94
C GLU A 4 -8.34 -19.41 -8.13
N LEU A 5 -8.76 -19.74 -9.35
CA LEU A 5 -8.14 -19.16 -10.53
C LEU A 5 -8.40 -17.67 -10.64
N PHE A 6 -9.56 -17.22 -10.15
CA PHE A 6 -9.87 -15.81 -10.22
C PHE A 6 -9.02 -14.99 -9.29
N GLN A 7 -8.50 -15.61 -8.24
CA GLN A 7 -7.71 -14.92 -7.24
C GLN A 7 -6.26 -14.78 -7.66
N GLN A 8 -5.90 -15.36 -8.82
CA GLN A 8 -4.53 -15.36 -9.30
C GLN A 8 -4.34 -14.50 -10.54
N GLU A 9 -5.22 -13.52 -10.75
CA GLU A 9 -5.09 -12.65 -11.91
C GLU A 9 -3.76 -11.93 -11.86
N PRO A 10 -3.00 -11.93 -12.96
CA PRO A 10 -1.69 -11.30 -12.95
C PRO A 10 -1.73 -9.78 -13.05
N THR A 11 -2.78 -9.22 -13.63
CA THR A 11 -2.85 -7.79 -13.89
C THR A 11 -3.55 -7.06 -12.77
N SER A 12 -2.91 -6.00 -12.27
CA SER A 12 -3.53 -5.17 -11.25
C SER A 12 -4.67 -4.35 -11.82
N LYS A 13 -5.64 -4.06 -10.96
CA LYS A 13 -6.73 -3.13 -11.29
C LYS A 13 -6.58 -1.91 -10.41
N THR A 14 -6.46 -0.75 -11.03
CA THR A 14 -6.21 0.48 -10.31
C THR A 14 -7.10 1.59 -10.84
N GLN A 15 -7.23 2.65 -10.03
CA GLN A 15 -7.97 3.84 -10.40
C GLN A 15 -7.06 5.05 -10.18
N VAL A 16 -6.82 5.82 -11.24
CA VAL A 16 -6.01 7.02 -11.13
C VAL A 16 -6.78 8.05 -10.32
N ILE A 17 -6.17 8.50 -9.22
CA ILE A 17 -6.79 9.47 -8.33
C ILE A 17 -6.25 10.87 -8.58
N ALA A 18 -4.97 10.98 -8.92
CA ALA A 18 -4.34 12.28 -9.15
C ALA A 18 -3.18 12.10 -10.10
N SER A 19 -2.85 13.15 -10.84
CA SER A 19 -1.69 13.13 -11.71
C SER A 19 -1.09 14.52 -11.83
N SER A 20 0.21 14.57 -12.07
CA SER A 20 0.95 15.80 -12.25
C SER A 20 2.14 15.50 -13.14
N GLY A 21 2.05 15.84 -14.43
CA GLY A 21 3.07 15.50 -15.41
C GLY A 21 3.22 13.99 -15.51
N PRO A 22 4.46 13.47 -15.38
CA PRO A 22 4.68 12.03 -15.46
C PRO A 22 4.31 11.27 -14.18
N PHE A 23 3.91 11.99 -13.14
CA PHE A 23 3.63 11.40 -11.83
C PHE A 23 2.14 11.14 -11.69
N GLN A 24 1.78 9.94 -11.24
CA GLN A 24 0.40 9.55 -10.99
C GLN A 24 0.27 8.88 -9.64
N ILE A 25 -0.88 9.07 -9.02
CA ILE A 25 -1.25 8.34 -7.80
C ILE A 25 -2.48 7.52 -8.14
N GLU A 26 -2.42 6.22 -7.85
CA GLU A 26 -3.49 5.29 -8.16
C GLU A 26 -3.94 4.57 -6.90
N PHE A 27 -5.25 4.41 -6.75
CA PHE A 27 -5.80 3.53 -5.74
C PHE A 27 -5.82 2.12 -6.31
N ILE A 28 -5.32 1.15 -5.54
CA ILE A 28 -5.30 -0.24 -5.99
C ILE A 28 -6.59 -0.91 -5.56
N GLU A 29 -7.38 -1.30 -6.55
CA GLU A 29 -8.56 -2.12 -6.30
C GLU A 29 -8.17 -3.59 -6.17
N TYR A 30 -7.12 -3.98 -6.89
CA TYR A 30 -6.60 -5.35 -6.83
C TYR A 30 -5.15 -5.34 -7.31
N ALA A 31 -4.24 -5.86 -6.49
CA ALA A 31 -2.83 -5.96 -6.86
C ALA A 31 -2.60 -7.32 -7.51
N GLY A 32 -2.25 -7.31 -8.79
CA GLY A 32 -1.96 -8.51 -9.53
C GLY A 32 -0.53 -8.97 -9.33
N SER A 33 -0.28 -10.23 -9.62
CA SER A 33 1.03 -10.83 -9.40
C SER A 33 2.13 -10.21 -10.27
N ASP A 34 1.77 -9.55 -11.37
CA ASP A 34 2.75 -8.87 -12.21
C ASP A 34 3.48 -7.75 -11.47
N ASP A 35 2.85 -7.17 -10.47
CA ASP A 35 3.43 -6.06 -9.72
C ASP A 35 4.08 -6.49 -8.40
N TYR A 36 3.98 -7.75 -8.04
CA TYR A 36 4.49 -8.22 -6.76
C TYR A 36 5.98 -7.95 -6.60
N GLN A 37 6.78 -8.29 -7.61
CA GLN A 37 8.21 -8.16 -7.48
C GLN A 37 8.64 -6.71 -7.29
N THR A 38 8.01 -5.80 -8.02
CA THR A 38 8.32 -4.37 -7.90
C THR A 38 7.97 -3.87 -6.50
N LEU A 39 6.79 -4.23 -5.99
CA LEU A 39 6.38 -3.82 -4.66
C LEU A 39 7.30 -4.38 -3.58
N ILE A 40 7.71 -5.63 -3.74
CA ILE A 40 8.63 -6.26 -2.79
C ILE A 40 9.98 -5.54 -2.80
N GLN A 41 10.50 -5.21 -3.98
CA GLN A 41 11.77 -4.49 -4.09
C GLN A 41 11.70 -3.12 -3.42
N ILE A 42 10.60 -2.41 -3.61
CA ILE A 42 10.43 -1.09 -2.98
C ILE A 42 10.39 -1.24 -1.46
N SER A 43 9.77 -2.30 -0.96
CA SER A 43 9.67 -2.50 0.48
C SER A 43 11.03 -2.76 1.13
N GLU A 44 12.03 -3.15 0.37
CA GLU A 44 13.34 -3.42 0.93
C GLU A 44 13.97 -2.19 1.58
N SER A 45 13.62 -0.99 1.12
CA SER A 45 14.10 0.22 1.76
C SER A 45 13.53 0.42 3.15
N LEU A 46 12.36 -0.15 3.42
CA LEU A 46 11.77 -0.09 4.75
C LEU A 46 12.45 -1.03 5.73
N VAL A 47 13.04 -2.11 5.22
CA VAL A 47 13.73 -3.09 6.06
C VAL A 47 14.91 -2.43 6.79
N GLU A 48 15.59 -1.49 6.13
CA GLU A 48 16.71 -0.80 6.74
C GLU A 48 16.29 0.04 7.94
N GLU A 49 15.07 0.57 7.91
CA GLU A 49 14.58 1.42 8.99
C GLU A 49 13.80 0.64 10.05
N TYR A 50 13.02 -0.35 9.63
CA TYR A 50 12.06 -1.00 10.50
C TYR A 50 12.28 -2.49 10.71
N GLY A 51 13.29 -3.07 10.04
CA GLY A 51 13.60 -4.48 10.22
C GLY A 51 12.95 -5.38 9.18
N PRO A 52 13.31 -6.68 9.21
CA PRO A 52 12.87 -7.62 8.17
C PRO A 52 11.35 -7.76 8.02
N ALA A 53 10.60 -7.52 9.07
CA ALA A 53 9.14 -7.66 9.01
C ALA A 53 8.50 -6.63 8.08
N ALA A 54 9.22 -5.55 7.74
CA ALA A 54 8.70 -4.52 6.85
C ALA A 54 8.72 -4.95 5.38
N LYS A 55 9.45 -6.02 5.05
CA LYS A 55 9.52 -6.48 3.66
C LYS A 55 8.19 -7.12 3.27
N LEU A 56 7.70 -6.73 2.11
CA LEU A 56 6.49 -7.34 1.58
C LEU A 56 6.79 -8.74 1.05
N THR A 57 5.78 -9.59 1.10
CA THR A 57 5.79 -10.93 0.51
C THR A 57 4.51 -11.07 -0.29
N PRO A 58 4.40 -12.06 -1.17
CA PRO A 58 3.13 -12.27 -1.85
C PRO A 58 1.96 -12.38 -0.89
N ASN A 59 2.17 -13.00 0.25
CA ASN A 59 1.11 -13.17 1.24
C ASN A 59 0.68 -11.84 1.86
N THR A 60 1.65 -10.99 2.23
CA THR A 60 1.31 -9.70 2.82
C THR A 60 0.74 -8.74 1.79
N ILE A 61 1.15 -8.86 0.52
CA ILE A 61 0.53 -8.07 -0.53
C ILE A 61 -0.95 -8.42 -0.63
N GLN A 62 -1.30 -9.69 -0.64
CA GLN A 62 -2.70 -10.06 -0.68
C GLN A 62 -3.44 -9.59 0.56
N THR A 63 -2.80 -9.64 1.72
CA THR A 63 -3.44 -9.22 2.97
C THR A 63 -3.73 -7.73 3.00
N TYR A 64 -2.80 -6.90 2.53
CA TYR A 64 -2.93 -5.46 2.71
C TYR A 64 -3.31 -4.71 1.45
N PHE A 65 -3.09 -5.29 0.28
CA PHE A 65 -3.48 -4.64 -0.97
C PHE A 65 -4.81 -5.15 -1.51
N ASN A 66 -5.16 -6.40 -1.18
CA ASN A 66 -6.36 -7.02 -1.76
C ASN A 66 -7.45 -7.29 -0.75
N ARG A 67 -7.27 -6.84 0.48
CA ARG A 67 -8.29 -7.04 1.53
C ARG A 67 -9.27 -5.88 1.54
N ASP A 68 -10.56 -6.20 1.57
CA ASP A 68 -11.59 -5.18 1.66
C ASP A 68 -11.38 -4.31 2.89
N GLY A 69 -11.56 -3.01 2.71
CA GLY A 69 -11.41 -2.07 3.81
C GLY A 69 -10.02 -1.45 3.91
N CYS A 70 -9.00 -2.08 3.37
CA CYS A 70 -7.69 -1.48 3.31
C CYS A 70 -7.63 -0.42 2.22
N LEU A 71 -6.72 0.53 2.37
CA LEU A 71 -6.57 1.66 1.45
C LEU A 71 -5.16 1.67 0.87
N PRO A 72 -4.90 0.81 -0.13
CA PRO A 72 -3.58 0.78 -0.77
C PRO A 72 -3.51 1.77 -1.93
N PHE A 73 -2.48 2.61 -1.90
CA PHE A 73 -2.21 3.56 -2.99
C PHE A 73 -0.80 3.31 -3.51
N ILE A 74 -0.61 3.49 -4.81
CA ILE A 74 0.72 3.47 -5.40
C ILE A 74 0.99 4.79 -6.08
N ALA A 75 2.27 5.12 -6.17
CA ALA A 75 2.74 6.27 -6.93
C ALA A 75 3.52 5.74 -8.13
N ARG A 76 3.23 6.28 -9.31
CA ARG A 76 3.94 5.92 -10.53
C ARG A 76 4.63 7.14 -11.11
N HIS A 77 5.79 6.92 -11.72
CA HIS A 77 6.50 7.94 -12.48
C HIS A 77 6.78 7.34 -13.86
N GLN A 78 6.18 7.95 -14.90
CA GLN A 78 6.31 7.46 -16.26
C GLN A 78 5.93 5.98 -16.38
N GLY A 79 4.91 5.57 -15.65
CA GLY A 79 4.40 4.21 -15.70
C GLY A 79 5.01 3.25 -14.69
N ASP A 80 6.15 3.59 -14.10
CA ASP A 80 6.82 2.71 -13.14
C ASP A 80 6.38 3.00 -11.72
N ILE A 81 6.13 1.95 -10.94
CA ILE A 81 5.79 2.12 -9.54
C ILE A 81 7.04 2.59 -8.79
N ILE A 82 6.93 3.71 -8.09
CA ILE A 82 8.07 4.28 -7.35
C ILE A 82 7.81 4.37 -5.85
N GLY A 83 6.60 4.04 -5.41
CA GLY A 83 6.28 4.08 -4.00
C GLY A 83 4.88 3.57 -3.75
N TYR A 84 4.56 3.43 -2.47
CA TYR A 84 3.21 3.02 -2.08
C TYR A 84 2.89 3.53 -0.68
N MET A 85 1.60 3.50 -0.35
CA MET A 85 1.12 3.85 0.98
C MET A 85 -0.07 2.96 1.27
N ILE A 86 -0.08 2.34 2.42
CA ILE A 86 -1.12 1.41 2.80
C ILE A 86 -1.77 1.89 4.08
N GLY A 87 -3.08 2.16 4.01
CA GLY A 87 -3.87 2.45 5.19
C GLY A 87 -4.67 1.22 5.58
N VAL A 88 -4.70 0.92 6.87
CA VAL A 88 -5.43 -0.23 7.41
C VAL A 88 -6.33 0.28 8.51
N PRO A 89 -7.63 -0.03 8.47
CA PRO A 89 -8.49 0.33 9.59
C PRO A 89 -7.92 -0.24 10.89
N LEU A 90 -7.86 0.59 11.92
CA LEU A 90 -7.28 0.19 13.19
C LEU A 90 -7.94 -1.07 13.73
N ASP A 91 -9.25 -1.20 13.54
CA ASP A 91 -10.00 -2.34 14.06
C ASP A 91 -9.65 -3.66 13.39
N MET A 92 -8.99 -3.62 12.24
CA MET A 92 -8.53 -4.85 11.58
C MET A 92 -7.22 -5.36 12.17
N LEU A 93 -6.59 -4.59 13.03
CA LEU A 93 -5.33 -4.95 13.67
C LEU A 93 -5.56 -5.57 15.05
N ASP A 94 -6.61 -6.35 15.17
CA ASP A 94 -7.04 -6.90 16.46
C ASP A 94 -6.06 -7.92 17.04
N LYS A 95 -5.14 -8.43 16.26
CA LYS A 95 -4.11 -9.34 16.77
C LYS A 95 -2.89 -8.62 17.31
N GLU A 96 -2.85 -7.30 17.15
CA GLU A 96 -1.74 -6.49 17.65
C GLU A 96 -2.13 -5.90 19.00
N PRO A 97 -1.42 -6.26 20.07
CA PRO A 97 -1.80 -5.76 21.42
C PRO A 97 -1.84 -4.25 21.47
N TRP A 98 -0.89 -3.56 20.83
CA TRP A 98 -0.86 -2.11 20.86
C TRP A 98 -2.11 -1.48 20.23
N ALA A 99 -2.64 -2.13 19.18
CA ALA A 99 -3.83 -1.60 18.51
C ALA A 99 -5.04 -1.68 19.41
N ARG A 100 -5.18 -2.77 20.15
CA ARG A 100 -6.33 -2.96 21.02
C ARG A 100 -6.30 -2.03 22.22
N LEU A 101 -5.12 -1.51 22.56
CA LEU A 101 -4.99 -0.56 23.66
C LEU A 101 -5.25 0.88 23.23
N ASP A 102 -5.38 1.12 21.91
CA ASP A 102 -5.66 2.46 21.42
C ASP A 102 -7.09 2.85 21.79
N ILE A 103 -7.25 4.12 22.22
CA ILE A 103 -8.56 4.62 22.67
C ILE A 103 -9.59 4.57 21.54
N ASN A 104 -9.15 4.57 20.30
CA ASN A 104 -10.05 4.55 19.14
C ASN A 104 -10.35 3.15 18.64
N PHE A 105 -9.77 2.11 19.25
CA PHE A 105 -10.01 0.75 18.79
C PHE A 105 -11.48 0.39 19.03
N GLY A 106 -12.11 -0.19 18.02
CA GLY A 106 -13.52 -0.57 18.09
C GLY A 106 -14.48 0.53 17.70
N LYS A 107 -14.00 1.74 17.46
CA LYS A 107 -14.87 2.88 17.12
C LYS A 107 -15.07 3.07 15.63
N HIS A 108 -14.37 2.30 14.80
CA HIS A 108 -14.47 2.33 13.34
C HIS A 108 -14.23 3.73 12.77
N ASN A 109 -13.34 4.49 13.39
CA ASN A 109 -13.09 5.86 12.99
C ASN A 109 -11.61 6.17 12.74
N THR A 110 -10.73 5.17 12.75
CA THR A 110 -9.29 5.40 12.68
C THR A 110 -8.66 4.51 11.63
N ILE A 111 -7.84 5.11 10.77
CA ILE A 111 -7.02 4.41 9.79
C ILE A 111 -5.58 4.49 10.26
N TYR A 112 -4.92 3.35 10.34
CA TYR A 112 -3.52 3.28 10.70
C TYR A 112 -2.69 3.22 9.40
N THR A 113 -1.67 4.07 9.30
CA THR A 113 -0.77 4.02 8.16
C THR A 113 0.21 2.88 8.41
N TYR A 114 -0.04 1.76 7.74
CA TYR A 114 0.74 0.55 7.92
C TYR A 114 2.13 0.67 7.28
N ALA A 115 2.19 1.28 6.10
CA ALA A 115 3.44 1.44 5.38
C ALA A 115 3.36 2.67 4.47
N PHE A 116 4.50 3.32 4.28
CA PHE A 116 4.60 4.47 3.41
C PHE A 116 6.04 4.59 2.94
N VAL A 117 6.25 4.48 1.65
CA VAL A 117 7.61 4.53 1.10
C VAL A 117 7.58 5.12 -0.31
N VAL A 118 8.60 5.93 -0.59
CA VAL A 118 8.89 6.40 -1.95
C VAL A 118 10.37 6.08 -2.19
N GLN A 119 10.67 5.53 -3.36
CA GLN A 119 12.04 5.16 -3.69
C GLN A 119 12.97 6.37 -3.58
N LYS A 120 14.19 6.11 -3.09
CA LYS A 120 15.14 7.13 -2.72
C LYS A 120 15.43 8.13 -3.85
N GLN A 121 15.57 7.62 -5.07
CA GLN A 121 15.92 8.48 -6.21
C GLN A 121 14.81 9.46 -6.59
N TYR A 122 13.62 9.26 -6.07
CA TYR A 122 12.49 10.14 -6.36
C TYR A 122 12.16 11.07 -5.20
N LYS A 123 12.91 10.99 -4.10
CA LYS A 123 12.70 11.89 -2.98
C LYS A 123 13.12 13.30 -3.35
N GLY A 124 12.47 14.28 -2.74
CA GLY A 124 12.78 15.67 -3.01
C GLY A 124 11.96 16.30 -4.12
N ASN A 125 11.12 15.53 -4.79
CA ASN A 125 10.28 16.05 -5.87
C ASN A 125 8.85 16.35 -5.41
N GLY A 126 8.57 16.25 -4.12
CA GLY A 126 7.23 16.50 -3.61
C GLY A 126 6.27 15.33 -3.78
N TYR A 127 6.73 14.21 -4.31
CA TYR A 127 5.86 13.07 -4.59
C TYR A 127 5.31 12.46 -3.30
N ALA A 128 6.15 12.36 -2.28
CA ALA A 128 5.68 11.81 -1.00
C ALA A 128 4.59 12.68 -0.38
N LYS A 129 4.77 14.00 -0.47
CA LYS A 129 3.78 14.94 0.05
C LYS A 129 2.46 14.82 -0.71
N MET A 130 2.53 14.67 -2.03
CA MET A 130 1.34 14.52 -2.85
C MET A 130 0.60 13.23 -2.54
N LEU A 131 1.33 12.14 -2.38
CA LEU A 131 0.75 10.85 -2.02
C LEU A 131 0.03 10.94 -0.68
N LYS A 132 0.67 11.56 0.31
CA LYS A 132 0.06 11.76 1.61
C LYS A 132 -1.21 12.59 1.53
N ARG A 133 -1.20 13.63 0.71
CA ARG A 133 -2.37 14.51 0.57
C ARG A 133 -3.55 13.75 0.00
N VAL A 134 -3.32 12.94 -1.02
CA VAL A 134 -4.37 12.12 -1.63
C VAL A 134 -4.91 11.12 -0.61
N TYR A 135 -4.00 10.50 0.12
CA TYR A 135 -4.36 9.50 1.12
C TYR A 135 -5.26 10.07 2.21
N LEU A 136 -5.01 11.31 2.63
CA LEU A 136 -5.77 11.92 3.73
C LEU A 136 -7.09 12.52 3.28
N ASN A 137 -7.33 12.59 1.99
CA ASN A 137 -8.61 13.02 1.47
C ASN A 137 -9.50 11.83 1.16
#